data_194eeb7595c986dfb71f19a75d2aa6fc
#
_entry.id   194eeb7595c986dfb71f19a75d2aa6fc
#
_cell.length_a   1.000
_cell.length_b   1.000
_cell.length_c   1.000
_cell.angle_alpha   90.00
_cell.angle_beta   90.00
_cell.angle_gamma   90.00
#
_symmetry.space_group_name_H-M   'P 1'
#
loop_
_entity.id
_entity.type
_entity.pdbx_description
1 polymer ?
#
loop_
_entity_poly.entity_id
_entity_poly.type
_entity_poly.pdbx_seq_one_letter_code
_entity_poly.pdbx_strand_id
1 'polypeptide(L)'
;MTHGGMSGPRVRLAEVVASLSLATDLAGGLPLEHGLRRSLLAVWLGEDLGLSADELSDVYYVALLGTVGCSVEGTLLAKVSRDELAVLGDSAGVDPSNTRDVIAWVLRNFGADEPPLRRIRIVASAIRSGQTEFQIVCRDVALQVGEMLDIGPTIRQALAQCHERWDGAGGPKQLKGEEIRLPARVFNVAHQADLFNRLGGVDAVVAVLRRGRGKVYEPRLADRFCRLAPQLLSRLESEPAWDAVLSAEPGSPRWLAPDELDAVGRAIANFADIRSPYTVGHSSGVAVVAEAAARRLGLSDDDAATVHSAGLIHDLGRSGVPAAVWSKTDPLTPSEWERVKEHPSLTELVLARSGALGHLGTLAGLHHERLDGSGYRGVSSPFLPVAAQILAAADAYHTKTEPRPHRAALTTDAAADDLRGEARLGKFDSEVVEAVLAGAGQPGLPRRKVRPAGLSEREVEVLGLAIRGLSNRQMAEVLFVSPKTVDHHIQHIYDKIGVSTRVGATLFALQHGLVQDRP
;
A
#
# COMPACT_ATOMS: atom_id res chain seq x y z
N MET A 1 -32.28 9.97 28.75
CA MET A 1 -31.09 9.12 28.70
C MET A 1 -30.20 9.68 27.60
N THR A 2 -29.25 10.50 28.01
CA THR A 2 -28.32 11.20 27.10
C THR A 2 -27.24 10.22 26.70
N HIS A 3 -27.15 9.89 25.41
CA HIS A 3 -26.01 9.18 24.85
C HIS A 3 -24.76 10.03 25.07
N GLY A 4 -23.85 9.57 25.94
CA GLY A 4 -22.53 10.10 26.07
C GLY A 4 -21.79 9.95 24.73
N GLY A 5 -21.57 11.08 24.05
CA GLY A 5 -20.85 11.10 22.80
C GLY A 5 -19.43 10.65 23.02
N MET A 6 -18.99 9.67 22.25
CA MET A 6 -17.58 9.28 22.15
C MET A 6 -16.76 10.49 21.72
N SER A 7 -15.83 10.93 22.58
CA SER A 7 -15.03 12.13 22.40
C SER A 7 -13.68 11.87 21.70
N GLY A 8 -13.60 10.84 20.87
CA GLY A 8 -12.41 10.61 20.04
C GLY A 8 -12.31 11.64 18.91
N PRO A 9 -11.10 11.98 18.45
CA PRO A 9 -10.93 12.87 17.30
C PRO A 9 -11.62 12.27 16.09
N ARG A 10 -12.50 13.06 15.45
CA ARG A 10 -13.15 12.64 14.21
C ARG A 10 -12.11 12.56 13.09
N VAL A 11 -12.09 11.47 12.35
CA VAL A 11 -11.18 11.24 11.22
C VAL A 11 -11.91 11.55 9.92
N ARG A 12 -11.32 12.39 9.05
CA ARG A 12 -11.84 12.63 7.70
C ARG A 12 -11.31 11.57 6.73
N LEU A 13 -12.13 11.11 5.81
CA LEU A 13 -11.68 10.21 4.74
C LEU A 13 -10.52 10.82 3.94
N ALA A 14 -10.58 12.12 3.66
CA ALA A 14 -9.52 12.84 2.96
C ALA A 14 -8.16 12.77 3.68
N GLU A 15 -8.13 12.83 5.03
CA GLU A 15 -6.87 12.68 5.80
C GLU A 15 -6.28 11.27 5.65
N VAL A 16 -7.12 10.25 5.68
CA VAL A 16 -6.69 8.86 5.49
C VAL A 16 -6.15 8.65 4.08
N VAL A 17 -6.89 9.12 3.08
CA VAL A 17 -6.50 8.99 1.66
C VAL A 17 -5.23 9.78 1.36
N ALA A 18 -5.07 10.99 1.95
CA ALA A 18 -3.84 11.77 1.84
C ALA A 18 -2.65 11.05 2.49
N SER A 19 -2.83 10.45 3.69
CA SER A 19 -1.79 9.63 4.34
C SER A 19 -1.42 8.41 3.48
N LEU A 20 -2.41 7.70 2.93
CA LEU A 20 -2.16 6.59 2.01
C LEU A 20 -1.44 7.04 0.72
N SER A 21 -1.75 8.24 0.22
CA SER A 21 -1.04 8.85 -0.91
C SER A 21 0.44 9.08 -0.59
N LEU A 22 0.78 9.57 0.62
CA LEU A 22 2.18 9.70 1.07
C LEU A 22 2.88 8.34 1.15
N ALA A 23 2.21 7.31 1.68
CA ALA A 23 2.76 5.95 1.71
C ALA A 23 2.98 5.39 0.30
N THR A 24 2.12 5.75 -0.65
CA THR A 24 2.24 5.38 -2.06
C THR A 24 3.42 6.08 -2.74
N ASP A 25 3.68 7.34 -2.40
CA ASP A 25 4.88 8.06 -2.89
C ASP A 25 6.15 7.35 -2.42
N LEU A 26 6.22 6.93 -1.14
CA LEU A 26 7.34 6.13 -0.63
C LEU A 26 7.48 4.80 -1.39
N ALA A 27 6.36 4.10 -1.61
CA ALA A 27 6.33 2.81 -2.31
C ALA A 27 6.78 2.91 -3.78
N GLY A 28 6.55 4.06 -4.40
CA GLY A 28 6.94 4.36 -5.78
C GLY A 28 8.33 4.98 -5.93
N GLY A 29 9.08 5.17 -4.83
CA GLY A 29 10.35 5.91 -4.87
C GLY A 29 10.18 7.36 -5.36
N LEU A 30 8.95 7.91 -5.25
CA LEU A 30 8.60 9.24 -5.69
C LEU A 30 8.92 10.28 -4.59
N PRO A 31 9.13 11.54 -4.96
CA PRO A 31 9.26 12.60 -3.96
C PRO A 31 8.03 12.68 -3.07
N LEU A 32 8.24 12.76 -1.76
CA LEU A 32 7.14 12.88 -0.81
C LEU A 32 6.22 14.06 -1.16
N GLU A 33 4.93 13.93 -0.90
CA GLU A 33 3.87 14.88 -1.27
C GLU A 33 3.57 14.96 -2.78
N HIS A 34 4.16 14.10 -3.62
CA HIS A 34 3.84 14.08 -5.04
C HIS A 34 2.34 13.86 -5.29
N GLY A 35 1.74 12.88 -4.60
CA GLY A 35 0.31 12.60 -4.74
C GLY A 35 -0.59 13.75 -4.28
N LEU A 36 -0.20 14.47 -3.22
CA LEU A 36 -0.93 15.65 -2.72
C LEU A 36 -0.87 16.79 -3.75
N ARG A 37 0.31 17.12 -4.22
CA ARG A 37 0.57 18.18 -5.22
C ARG A 37 -0.15 17.88 -6.54
N ARG A 38 -0.11 16.64 -6.98
CA ARG A 38 -0.86 16.14 -8.14
C ARG A 38 -2.36 16.36 -7.96
N SER A 39 -2.92 16.06 -6.78
CA SER A 39 -4.34 16.26 -6.51
C SER A 39 -4.73 17.74 -6.59
N LEU A 40 -3.92 18.65 -6.03
CA LEU A 40 -4.13 20.08 -6.14
C LEU A 40 -4.15 20.55 -7.59
N LEU A 41 -3.15 20.15 -8.38
CA LEU A 41 -3.09 20.50 -9.81
C LEU A 41 -4.29 19.96 -10.59
N ALA A 42 -4.74 18.74 -10.25
CA ALA A 42 -5.90 18.11 -10.89
C ALA A 42 -7.20 18.86 -10.56
N VAL A 43 -7.42 19.20 -9.29
CA VAL A 43 -8.62 19.95 -8.84
C VAL A 43 -8.64 21.34 -9.48
N TRP A 44 -7.53 22.09 -9.42
CA TRP A 44 -7.48 23.45 -10.01
C TRP A 44 -7.66 23.45 -11.54
N LEU A 45 -7.16 22.42 -12.23
CA LEU A 45 -7.47 22.23 -13.64
C LEU A 45 -8.96 21.94 -13.84
N GLY A 46 -9.56 21.11 -12.99
CA GLY A 46 -10.99 20.78 -13.03
C GLY A 46 -11.88 21.99 -12.76
N GLU A 47 -11.52 22.85 -11.79
CA GLU A 47 -12.21 24.12 -11.50
C GLU A 47 -12.20 25.03 -12.74
N ASP A 48 -11.05 25.16 -13.38
CA ASP A 48 -10.91 25.98 -14.59
C ASP A 48 -11.69 25.42 -15.80
N LEU A 49 -11.91 24.11 -15.83
CA LEU A 49 -12.76 23.44 -16.81
C LEU A 49 -14.26 23.60 -16.51
N GLY A 50 -14.62 24.13 -15.33
CA GLY A 50 -16.01 24.30 -14.89
C GLY A 50 -16.69 23.01 -14.47
N LEU A 51 -15.93 22.03 -13.93
CA LEU A 51 -16.49 20.78 -13.44
C LEU A 51 -17.39 21.03 -12.21
N SER A 52 -18.45 20.24 -12.09
CA SER A 52 -19.33 20.22 -10.91
C SER A 52 -18.60 19.72 -9.66
N ALA A 53 -19.18 19.96 -8.48
CA ALA A 53 -18.59 19.50 -7.21
C ALA A 53 -18.40 17.98 -7.15
N ASP A 54 -19.32 17.20 -7.72
CA ASP A 54 -19.23 15.74 -7.78
C ASP A 54 -18.10 15.29 -8.71
N GLU A 55 -17.97 15.91 -9.89
CA GLU A 55 -16.88 15.63 -10.84
C GLU A 55 -15.52 16.03 -10.25
N LEU A 56 -15.45 17.16 -9.53
CA LEU A 56 -14.24 17.57 -8.81
C LEU A 56 -13.87 16.58 -7.69
N SER A 57 -14.86 16.04 -6.98
CA SER A 57 -14.65 15.00 -5.98
C SER A 57 -14.05 13.73 -6.61
N ASP A 58 -14.59 13.30 -7.77
CA ASP A 58 -14.02 12.17 -8.50
C ASP A 58 -12.56 12.46 -8.92
N VAL A 59 -12.26 13.66 -9.43
CA VAL A 59 -10.91 14.08 -9.81
C VAL A 59 -9.98 14.10 -8.59
N TYR A 60 -10.43 14.64 -7.46
CA TYR A 60 -9.66 14.76 -6.22
C TYR A 60 -9.20 13.40 -5.71
N TYR A 61 -10.13 12.46 -5.52
CA TYR A 61 -9.81 11.14 -4.99
C TYR A 61 -9.03 10.28 -5.99
N VAL A 62 -9.33 10.39 -7.29
CA VAL A 62 -8.54 9.71 -8.33
C VAL A 62 -7.11 10.27 -8.37
N ALA A 63 -6.93 11.57 -8.21
CA ALA A 63 -5.60 12.16 -8.20
C ALA A 63 -4.80 11.78 -6.95
N LEU A 64 -5.41 11.60 -5.78
CA LEU A 64 -4.73 11.13 -4.58
C LEU A 64 -4.33 9.65 -4.67
N LEU A 65 -5.20 8.80 -5.21
CA LEU A 65 -5.04 7.33 -5.19
C LEU A 65 -4.52 6.73 -6.50
N GLY A 66 -4.35 7.52 -7.56
CA GLY A 66 -4.08 7.00 -8.91
C GLY A 66 -2.81 6.17 -9.07
N THR A 67 -1.87 6.28 -8.12
CA THR A 67 -0.65 5.47 -8.05
C THR A 67 -0.71 4.37 -6.97
N VAL A 68 -1.84 4.23 -6.23
CA VAL A 68 -1.94 3.25 -5.14
C VAL A 68 -1.69 1.81 -5.61
N GLY A 69 -2.09 1.47 -6.82
CA GLY A 69 -1.82 0.17 -7.43
C GLY A 69 -0.34 -0.07 -7.74
N CYS A 70 0.43 0.98 -7.98
CA CYS A 70 1.86 0.88 -8.29
C CYS A 70 2.71 0.48 -7.06
N SER A 71 2.15 0.56 -5.85
CA SER A 71 2.85 0.14 -4.62
C SER A 71 3.30 -1.33 -4.64
N VAL A 72 2.65 -2.18 -5.43
CA VAL A 72 2.96 -3.60 -5.58
C VAL A 72 3.92 -3.87 -6.75
N GLU A 73 4.16 -2.87 -7.60
CA GLU A 73 5.13 -2.93 -8.71
C GLU A 73 6.52 -3.32 -8.21
N GLY A 74 6.92 -2.82 -7.05
CA GLY A 74 8.18 -3.17 -6.41
C GLY A 74 8.38 -4.67 -6.28
N THR A 75 7.35 -5.45 -5.99
CA THR A 75 7.46 -6.93 -5.89
C THR A 75 7.75 -7.61 -7.24
N LEU A 76 7.30 -7.03 -8.33
CA LEU A 76 7.61 -7.52 -9.69
C LEU A 76 9.01 -7.09 -10.10
N LEU A 77 9.39 -5.85 -9.83
CA LEU A 77 10.71 -5.30 -10.14
C LEU A 77 11.82 -5.89 -9.26
N ALA A 78 11.51 -6.27 -8.02
CA ALA A 78 12.44 -6.96 -7.12
C ALA A 78 13.00 -8.28 -7.71
N LYS A 79 12.32 -8.86 -8.69
CA LYS A 79 12.81 -10.05 -9.43
C LYS A 79 13.93 -9.73 -10.41
N VAL A 80 14.08 -8.46 -10.79
CA VAL A 80 14.99 -8.00 -11.85
C VAL A 80 15.87 -6.83 -11.44
N SER A 81 15.67 -6.29 -10.25
CA SER A 81 16.45 -5.21 -9.64
C SER A 81 16.62 -5.45 -8.14
N ARG A 82 17.75 -5.03 -7.57
CA ARG A 82 18.00 -5.09 -6.11
C ARG A 82 17.42 -3.91 -5.34
N ASP A 83 17.19 -2.80 -6.02
CA ASP A 83 16.58 -1.59 -5.46
C ASP A 83 15.52 -1.07 -6.43
N GLU A 84 14.35 -1.65 -6.33
CA GLU A 84 13.22 -1.25 -7.18
C GLU A 84 12.72 0.15 -6.88
N LEU A 85 12.89 0.68 -5.66
CA LEU A 85 12.50 2.05 -5.33
C LEU A 85 13.37 3.06 -6.08
N ALA A 86 14.67 2.80 -6.21
CA ALA A 86 15.55 3.63 -7.01
C ALA A 86 15.18 3.57 -8.51
N VAL A 87 14.82 2.38 -9.02
CA VAL A 87 14.37 2.19 -10.41
C VAL A 87 13.07 2.93 -10.67
N LEU A 88 12.10 2.84 -9.76
CA LEU A 88 10.82 3.55 -9.85
C LEU A 88 11.03 5.07 -9.76
N GLY A 89 11.86 5.54 -8.82
CA GLY A 89 12.20 6.96 -8.70
C GLY A 89 12.86 7.51 -9.97
N ASP A 90 13.77 6.75 -10.60
CA ASP A 90 14.39 7.14 -11.89
C ASP A 90 13.37 7.24 -13.03
N SER A 91 12.26 6.48 -12.96
CA SER A 91 11.17 6.57 -13.95
C SER A 91 10.43 7.90 -13.92
N ALA A 92 10.47 8.64 -12.81
CA ALA A 92 9.83 9.95 -12.67
C ALA A 92 10.35 10.98 -13.69
N GLY A 93 11.58 10.82 -14.16
CA GLY A 93 12.19 11.67 -15.20
C GLY A 93 11.94 11.21 -16.63
N VAL A 94 11.23 10.11 -16.84
CA VAL A 94 11.01 9.53 -18.17
C VAL A 94 9.80 10.18 -18.84
N ASP A 95 9.96 10.67 -20.07
CA ASP A 95 8.84 11.12 -20.89
C ASP A 95 8.10 9.90 -21.49
N PRO A 96 6.87 9.58 -21.04
CA PRO A 96 6.15 8.40 -21.51
C PRO A 96 5.68 8.51 -22.96
N SER A 97 5.77 9.69 -23.56
CA SER A 97 5.48 9.92 -24.99
C SER A 97 6.68 9.67 -25.90
N ASN A 98 7.88 9.55 -25.33
CA ASN A 98 9.14 9.35 -26.04
C ASN A 98 9.65 7.91 -25.87
N THR A 99 9.41 7.08 -26.85
CA THR A 99 9.83 5.67 -26.83
C THR A 99 11.35 5.49 -26.59
N ARG A 100 12.18 6.45 -27.03
CA ARG A 100 13.64 6.40 -26.82
C ARG A 100 13.99 6.55 -25.33
N ASP A 101 13.32 7.48 -24.63
CA ASP A 101 13.53 7.70 -23.19
C ASP A 101 13.10 6.46 -22.39
N VAL A 102 11.96 5.87 -22.74
CA VAL A 102 11.47 4.63 -22.11
C VAL A 102 12.45 3.47 -22.34
N ILE A 103 12.92 3.26 -23.57
CA ILE A 103 13.90 2.21 -23.88
C ILE A 103 15.22 2.48 -23.13
N ALA A 104 15.70 3.71 -23.12
CA ALA A 104 16.92 4.09 -22.42
C ALA A 104 16.81 3.83 -20.91
N TRP A 105 15.66 4.12 -20.31
CA TRP A 105 15.37 3.82 -18.91
C TRP A 105 15.38 2.31 -18.63
N VAL A 106 14.70 1.50 -19.45
CA VAL A 106 14.71 0.03 -19.33
C VAL A 106 16.12 -0.52 -19.45
N LEU A 107 16.90 -0.05 -20.46
CA LEU A 107 18.27 -0.49 -20.67
C LEU A 107 19.21 -0.11 -19.52
N ARG A 108 18.96 1.00 -18.82
CA ARG A 108 19.78 1.45 -17.69
C ARG A 108 19.49 0.63 -16.44
N ASN A 109 18.22 0.37 -16.15
CA ASN A 109 17.77 -0.09 -14.86
C ASN A 109 17.53 -1.59 -14.75
N PHE A 110 17.18 -2.29 -15.85
CA PHE A 110 16.76 -3.68 -15.78
C PHE A 110 17.93 -4.64 -15.90
N GLY A 111 18.05 -5.53 -14.91
CA GLY A 111 19.09 -6.56 -14.88
C GLY A 111 20.51 -6.02 -14.85
N ALA A 112 20.73 -4.82 -14.29
CA ALA A 112 22.05 -4.17 -14.26
C ALA A 112 23.11 -5.03 -13.54
N ASP A 113 22.68 -5.78 -12.50
CA ASP A 113 23.54 -6.65 -11.69
C ASP A 113 23.59 -8.10 -12.20
N GLU A 114 22.99 -8.38 -13.35
CA GLU A 114 22.88 -9.74 -13.90
C GLU A 114 23.94 -10.02 -14.96
N PRO A 115 24.35 -11.31 -15.13
CA PRO A 115 25.24 -11.70 -16.23
C PRO A 115 24.67 -11.29 -17.59
N PRO A 116 25.52 -10.95 -18.59
CA PRO A 116 25.09 -10.36 -19.87
C PRO A 116 23.96 -11.10 -20.58
N LEU A 117 24.03 -12.44 -20.65
CA LEU A 117 23.00 -13.25 -21.32
C LEU A 117 21.65 -13.23 -20.57
N ARG A 118 21.68 -13.19 -19.23
CA ARG A 118 20.46 -13.09 -18.40
C ARG A 118 19.87 -11.70 -18.50
N ARG A 119 20.71 -10.66 -18.48
CA ARG A 119 20.30 -9.27 -18.68
C ARG A 119 19.57 -9.06 -20.01
N ILE A 120 20.12 -9.59 -21.11
CA ILE A 120 19.44 -9.50 -22.43
C ILE A 120 18.05 -10.11 -22.38
N ARG A 121 17.87 -11.27 -21.73
CA ARG A 121 16.55 -11.91 -21.59
C ARG A 121 15.58 -11.08 -20.76
N ILE A 122 16.05 -10.50 -19.64
CA ILE A 122 15.26 -9.62 -18.77
C ILE A 122 14.79 -8.39 -19.54
N VAL A 123 15.70 -7.69 -20.21
CA VAL A 123 15.40 -6.49 -21.00
C VAL A 123 14.44 -6.83 -22.16
N ALA A 124 14.67 -7.90 -22.89
CA ALA A 124 13.78 -8.32 -23.97
C ALA A 124 12.38 -8.72 -23.48
N SER A 125 12.28 -9.32 -22.30
CA SER A 125 11.00 -9.63 -21.64
C SER A 125 10.28 -8.37 -21.21
N ALA A 126 10.99 -7.43 -20.55
CA ALA A 126 10.42 -6.16 -20.10
C ALA A 126 9.85 -5.33 -21.25
N ILE A 127 10.57 -5.25 -22.37
CA ILE A 127 10.11 -4.52 -23.57
C ILE A 127 8.87 -5.19 -24.19
N ARG A 128 8.76 -6.53 -24.13
CA ARG A 128 7.71 -7.28 -24.82
C ARG A 128 6.41 -7.40 -24.04
N SER A 129 6.45 -7.63 -22.74
CA SER A 129 5.29 -7.99 -21.93
C SER A 129 5.23 -7.29 -20.57
N GLY A 130 6.33 -6.68 -20.11
CA GLY A 130 6.43 -6.13 -18.76
C GLY A 130 5.40 -5.04 -18.46
N GLN A 131 5.09 -4.20 -19.45
CA GLN A 131 4.16 -3.10 -19.27
C GLN A 131 2.71 -3.58 -19.07
N THR A 132 2.28 -4.62 -19.78
CA THR A 132 0.88 -5.11 -19.68
C THR A 132 0.62 -5.83 -18.36
N GLU A 133 1.51 -6.72 -17.92
CA GLU A 133 1.37 -7.43 -16.65
C GLU A 133 1.35 -6.44 -15.48
N PHE A 134 2.25 -5.47 -15.50
CA PHE A 134 2.30 -4.38 -14.55
C PHE A 134 0.98 -3.60 -14.47
N GLN A 135 0.44 -3.14 -15.59
CA GLN A 135 -0.81 -2.35 -15.64
C GLN A 135 -2.01 -3.15 -15.12
N ILE A 136 -2.05 -4.47 -15.35
CA ILE A 136 -3.09 -5.35 -14.82
C ILE A 136 -3.01 -5.40 -13.28
N VAL A 137 -1.81 -5.59 -12.72
CA VAL A 137 -1.61 -5.62 -11.26
C VAL A 137 -2.01 -4.29 -10.63
N CYS A 138 -1.54 -3.18 -11.19
CA CYS A 138 -1.88 -1.84 -10.68
C CYS A 138 -3.38 -1.59 -10.69
N ARG A 139 -4.08 -1.98 -11.76
CA ARG A 139 -5.53 -1.88 -11.85
C ARG A 139 -6.23 -2.68 -10.75
N ASP A 140 -5.87 -3.95 -10.59
CA ASP A 140 -6.54 -4.85 -9.66
C ASP A 140 -6.35 -4.36 -8.21
N VAL A 141 -5.15 -3.93 -7.84
CA VAL A 141 -4.87 -3.34 -6.53
C VAL A 141 -5.66 -2.04 -6.32
N ALA A 142 -5.68 -1.14 -7.31
CA ALA A 142 -6.41 0.12 -7.22
C ALA A 142 -7.92 -0.09 -7.04
N LEU A 143 -8.50 -1.08 -7.72
CA LEU A 143 -9.91 -1.45 -7.57
C LEU A 143 -10.19 -1.98 -6.15
N GLN A 144 -9.35 -2.86 -5.63
CA GLN A 144 -9.51 -3.45 -4.30
C GLN A 144 -9.35 -2.41 -3.18
N VAL A 145 -8.34 -1.55 -3.27
CA VAL A 145 -8.17 -0.45 -2.30
C VAL A 145 -9.36 0.50 -2.35
N GLY A 146 -9.84 0.84 -3.54
CA GLY A 146 -11.02 1.69 -3.70
C GLY A 146 -12.31 1.06 -3.15
N GLU A 147 -12.44 -0.26 -3.21
CA GLU A 147 -13.57 -0.99 -2.60
C GLU A 147 -13.46 -1.00 -1.07
N MET A 148 -12.28 -1.29 -0.52
CA MET A 148 -12.05 -1.29 0.93
C MET A 148 -12.24 0.09 1.58
N LEU A 149 -11.95 1.17 0.85
CA LEU A 149 -12.17 2.55 1.30
C LEU A 149 -13.62 3.03 1.07
N ASP A 150 -14.49 2.18 0.52
CA ASP A 150 -15.87 2.50 0.15
C ASP A 150 -15.99 3.80 -0.65
N ILE A 151 -15.07 4.01 -1.60
CA ILE A 151 -15.15 5.12 -2.56
C ILE A 151 -16.02 4.71 -3.76
N GLY A 152 -16.81 5.66 -4.24
CA GLY A 152 -17.85 5.44 -5.25
C GLY A 152 -17.37 4.70 -6.52
N PRO A 153 -18.29 4.06 -7.25
CA PRO A 153 -17.94 3.24 -8.42
C PRO A 153 -17.29 4.03 -9.56
N THR A 154 -17.61 5.32 -9.70
CA THR A 154 -17.01 6.21 -10.70
C THR A 154 -15.52 6.40 -10.45
N ILE A 155 -15.15 6.68 -9.20
CA ILE A 155 -13.75 6.83 -8.77
C ILE A 155 -13.00 5.51 -9.01
N ARG A 156 -13.54 4.37 -8.55
CA ARG A 156 -12.91 3.05 -8.73
C ARG A 156 -12.66 2.73 -10.21
N GLN A 157 -13.63 3.01 -11.09
CA GLN A 157 -13.48 2.80 -12.53
C GLN A 157 -12.42 3.72 -13.14
N ALA A 158 -12.32 4.97 -12.68
CA ALA A 158 -11.28 5.89 -13.14
C ALA A 158 -9.89 5.49 -12.65
N LEU A 159 -9.75 5.03 -11.39
CA LEU A 159 -8.50 4.48 -10.86
C LEU A 159 -7.98 3.31 -11.72
N ALA A 160 -8.89 2.44 -12.17
CA ALA A 160 -8.55 1.33 -13.07
C ALA A 160 -8.02 1.77 -14.46
N GLN A 161 -8.15 3.05 -14.80
CA GLN A 161 -7.79 3.63 -16.08
C GLN A 161 -6.61 4.61 -16.03
N CYS A 162 -5.97 4.80 -14.88
CA CYS A 162 -4.85 5.74 -14.71
C CYS A 162 -3.62 5.42 -15.58
N HIS A 163 -3.50 4.18 -16.09
CA HIS A 163 -2.43 3.78 -17.01
C HIS A 163 -2.88 3.76 -18.49
N GLU A 164 -4.14 4.13 -18.79
CA GLU A 164 -4.60 4.29 -20.16
C GLU A 164 -4.03 5.57 -20.77
N ARG A 165 -3.87 5.57 -22.09
CA ARG A 165 -3.36 6.70 -22.86
C ARG A 165 -4.39 7.16 -23.88
N TRP A 166 -4.41 8.46 -24.16
CA TRP A 166 -5.35 9.04 -25.11
C TRP A 166 -5.32 8.37 -26.49
N ASP A 167 -4.15 7.94 -26.96
CA ASP A 167 -3.95 7.28 -28.25
C ASP A 167 -4.35 5.78 -28.27
N GLY A 168 -4.70 5.20 -27.10
CA GLY A 168 -5.01 3.77 -26.96
C GLY A 168 -3.77 2.87 -26.84
N ALA A 169 -2.57 3.45 -26.76
CA ALA A 169 -1.33 2.69 -26.55
C ALA A 169 -1.03 2.44 -25.06
N GLY A 170 -1.95 2.82 -24.16
CA GLY A 170 -1.91 2.52 -22.73
C GLY A 170 -2.49 1.15 -22.41
N GLY A 171 -2.86 0.94 -21.16
CA GLY A 171 -3.47 -0.32 -20.74
C GLY A 171 -4.05 -0.27 -19.32
N PRO A 172 -4.64 -1.36 -18.87
CA PRO A 172 -4.62 -2.70 -19.50
C PRO A 172 -5.72 -2.97 -20.54
N LYS A 173 -6.68 -2.05 -20.73
CA LYS A 173 -7.81 -2.23 -21.65
C LYS A 173 -7.61 -1.60 -23.01
N GLN A 174 -6.55 -0.80 -23.19
CA GLN A 174 -6.23 -0.05 -24.41
C GLN A 174 -7.36 0.90 -24.82
N LEU A 175 -8.02 1.52 -23.82
CA LEU A 175 -9.06 2.52 -24.05
C LEU A 175 -8.49 3.73 -24.75
N LYS A 176 -9.31 4.35 -25.63
CA LYS A 176 -8.87 5.46 -26.47
C LYS A 176 -9.79 6.67 -26.33
N GLY A 177 -9.20 7.84 -26.27
CA GLY A 177 -9.95 9.10 -26.29
C GLY A 177 -10.92 9.20 -25.11
N GLU A 178 -12.17 9.47 -25.39
CA GLU A 178 -13.24 9.68 -24.40
C GLU A 178 -13.76 8.39 -23.75
N GLU A 179 -13.32 7.21 -24.19
CA GLU A 179 -13.56 5.95 -23.48
C GLU A 179 -12.85 5.94 -22.11
N ILE A 180 -11.77 6.72 -21.97
CA ILE A 180 -11.06 6.96 -20.71
C ILE A 180 -11.86 8.00 -19.92
N ARG A 181 -12.21 7.69 -18.68
CA ARG A 181 -12.95 8.59 -17.80
C ARG A 181 -12.18 9.89 -17.55
N LEU A 182 -12.90 11.00 -17.49
CA LEU A 182 -12.30 12.33 -17.33
C LEU A 182 -11.35 12.42 -16.11
N PRO A 183 -11.69 11.89 -14.91
CA PRO A 183 -10.76 11.96 -13.78
C PRO A 183 -9.40 11.28 -14.06
N ALA A 184 -9.36 10.16 -14.79
CA ALA A 184 -8.11 9.50 -15.19
C ALA A 184 -7.32 10.32 -16.21
N ARG A 185 -8.00 11.00 -17.16
CA ARG A 185 -7.35 11.89 -18.11
C ARG A 185 -6.73 13.12 -17.46
N VAL A 186 -7.43 13.70 -16.47
CA VAL A 186 -6.94 14.84 -15.67
C VAL A 186 -5.76 14.39 -14.79
N PHE A 187 -5.88 13.22 -14.12
CA PHE A 187 -4.79 12.60 -13.35
C PHE A 187 -3.50 12.50 -14.18
N ASN A 188 -3.55 11.98 -15.41
CA ASN A 188 -2.35 11.80 -16.25
C ASN A 188 -1.64 13.12 -16.54
N VAL A 189 -2.37 14.20 -16.77
CA VAL A 189 -1.79 15.54 -16.97
C VAL A 189 -1.15 16.08 -15.69
N ALA A 190 -1.88 16.02 -14.55
CA ALA A 190 -1.42 16.53 -13.27
C ALA A 190 -0.22 15.73 -12.71
N HIS A 191 -0.23 14.40 -12.90
CA HIS A 191 0.86 13.51 -12.50
C HIS A 191 2.18 13.90 -13.17
N GLN A 192 2.14 14.05 -14.49
CA GLN A 192 3.35 14.41 -15.23
C GLN A 192 3.76 15.86 -14.97
N ALA A 193 2.80 16.74 -14.73
CA ALA A 193 3.09 18.14 -14.45
C ALA A 193 3.88 18.31 -13.14
N ASP A 194 3.50 17.65 -12.02
CA ASP A 194 4.28 17.78 -10.79
C ASP A 194 5.68 17.15 -10.92
N LEU A 195 5.81 15.99 -11.56
CA LEU A 195 7.11 15.35 -11.77
C LEU A 195 8.06 16.25 -12.56
N PHE A 196 7.61 16.78 -13.69
CA PHE A 196 8.45 17.63 -14.54
C PHE A 196 8.65 19.04 -13.99
N ASN A 197 7.73 19.53 -13.15
CA ASN A 197 7.96 20.77 -12.40
C ASN A 197 9.19 20.67 -11.48
N ARG A 198 9.35 19.55 -10.79
CA ARG A 198 10.51 19.29 -9.91
C ARG A 198 11.83 19.16 -10.68
N LEU A 199 11.77 18.74 -11.95
CA LEU A 199 12.95 18.53 -12.80
C LEU A 199 13.44 19.80 -13.51
N GLY A 200 12.52 20.68 -13.91
CA GLY A 200 12.89 21.84 -14.71
C GLY A 200 11.81 22.92 -14.80
N GLY A 201 10.91 22.98 -13.80
CA GLY A 201 9.90 24.04 -13.68
C GLY A 201 8.90 24.07 -14.82
N VAL A 202 8.30 25.25 -15.02
CA VAL A 202 7.26 25.50 -16.00
C VAL A 202 7.64 25.05 -17.42
N ASP A 203 8.87 25.32 -17.84
CA ASP A 203 9.30 25.02 -19.21
C ASP A 203 9.37 23.50 -19.46
N ALA A 204 9.84 22.73 -18.49
CA ALA A 204 9.86 21.27 -18.58
C ALA A 204 8.45 20.67 -18.62
N VAL A 205 7.53 21.21 -17.81
CA VAL A 205 6.10 20.81 -17.81
C VAL A 205 5.47 21.07 -19.16
N VAL A 206 5.61 22.29 -19.69
CA VAL A 206 5.05 22.66 -21.00
C VAL A 206 5.65 21.81 -22.12
N ALA A 207 6.95 21.52 -22.05
CA ALA A 207 7.62 20.70 -23.06
C ALA A 207 7.10 19.27 -23.09
N VAL A 208 6.96 18.59 -21.91
CA VAL A 208 6.49 17.19 -21.85
C VAL A 208 5.02 17.09 -22.24
N LEU A 209 4.16 18.00 -21.78
CA LEU A 209 2.74 17.96 -22.10
C LEU A 209 2.48 18.21 -23.59
N ARG A 210 3.22 19.14 -24.23
CA ARG A 210 3.13 19.37 -25.69
C ARG A 210 3.60 18.15 -26.50
N ARG A 211 4.69 17.47 -26.08
CA ARG A 211 5.16 16.26 -26.77
C ARG A 211 4.17 15.10 -26.67
N GLY A 212 3.53 14.95 -25.50
CA GLY A 212 2.53 13.91 -25.24
C GLY A 212 1.13 14.23 -25.71
N ARG A 213 0.88 15.45 -26.21
CA ARG A 213 -0.42 15.92 -26.70
C ARG A 213 -0.97 15.01 -27.80
N GLY A 214 -2.18 14.50 -27.61
CA GLY A 214 -2.84 13.58 -28.56
C GLY A 214 -2.25 12.16 -28.57
N LYS A 215 -1.24 11.90 -27.74
CA LYS A 215 -0.66 10.56 -27.50
C LYS A 215 -1.01 10.08 -26.09
N VAL A 216 -0.28 10.55 -25.11
CA VAL A 216 -0.53 10.23 -23.69
C VAL A 216 -1.69 11.04 -23.16
N TYR A 217 -1.74 12.33 -23.48
CA TYR A 217 -2.67 13.31 -22.91
C TYR A 217 -3.76 13.72 -23.90
N GLU A 218 -4.97 13.96 -23.37
CA GLU A 218 -6.03 14.62 -24.13
C GLU A 218 -5.56 16.00 -24.62
N PRO A 219 -5.72 16.32 -25.93
CA PRO A 219 -5.24 17.60 -26.48
C PRO A 219 -5.78 18.83 -25.74
N ARG A 220 -7.08 18.85 -25.41
CA ARG A 220 -7.72 19.98 -24.73
C ARG A 220 -7.17 20.19 -23.33
N LEU A 221 -6.98 19.11 -22.55
CA LEU A 221 -6.42 19.17 -21.19
C LEU A 221 -4.96 19.61 -21.22
N ALA A 222 -4.14 19.04 -22.09
CA ALA A 222 -2.74 19.42 -22.24
C ALA A 222 -2.57 20.90 -22.65
N ASP A 223 -3.34 21.36 -23.66
CA ASP A 223 -3.30 22.75 -24.11
C ASP A 223 -3.78 23.70 -23.00
N ARG A 224 -4.83 23.32 -22.24
CA ARG A 224 -5.34 24.13 -21.15
C ARG A 224 -4.34 24.23 -20.02
N PHE A 225 -3.79 23.09 -19.56
CA PHE A 225 -2.78 23.07 -18.51
C PHE A 225 -1.55 23.89 -18.91
N CYS A 226 -1.03 23.75 -20.14
CA CYS A 226 0.12 24.52 -20.60
C CYS A 226 -0.10 26.04 -20.52
N ARG A 227 -1.33 26.53 -20.74
CA ARG A 227 -1.65 27.97 -20.58
C ARG A 227 -1.67 28.40 -19.12
N LEU A 228 -2.11 27.52 -18.23
CA LEU A 228 -2.26 27.79 -16.78
C LEU A 228 -1.01 27.45 -15.98
N ALA A 229 -0.06 26.73 -16.57
CA ALA A 229 1.10 26.18 -15.86
C ALA A 229 1.86 27.21 -15.00
N PRO A 230 2.19 28.43 -15.47
CA PRO A 230 2.87 29.42 -14.64
C PRO A 230 2.08 29.77 -13.38
N GLN A 231 0.76 29.94 -13.49
CA GLN A 231 -0.12 30.30 -12.40
C GLN A 231 -0.31 29.12 -11.43
N LEU A 232 -0.64 27.92 -11.94
CA LEU A 232 -0.90 26.74 -11.12
C LEU A 232 0.36 26.30 -10.34
N LEU A 233 1.51 26.30 -11.00
CA LEU A 233 2.77 25.91 -10.37
C LEU A 233 3.25 26.93 -9.34
N SER A 234 3.04 28.24 -9.58
CA SER A 234 3.31 29.27 -8.59
C SER A 234 2.39 29.13 -7.36
N ARG A 235 1.10 28.87 -7.58
CA ARG A 235 0.16 28.58 -6.48
C ARG A 235 0.58 27.35 -5.68
N LEU A 236 1.05 26.29 -6.33
CA LEU A 236 1.47 25.05 -5.70
C LEU A 236 2.66 25.23 -4.75
N GLU A 237 3.52 26.20 -4.98
CA GLU A 237 4.67 26.51 -4.11
C GLU A 237 4.34 27.50 -2.97
N SER A 238 3.13 28.07 -2.95
CA SER A 238 2.75 29.12 -1.98
C SER A 238 2.20 28.59 -0.66
N GLU A 239 1.76 27.34 -0.61
CA GLU A 239 1.08 26.75 0.55
C GLU A 239 1.61 25.33 0.84
N PRO A 240 1.62 24.91 2.13
CA PRO A 240 1.91 23.51 2.47
C PRO A 240 0.91 22.57 1.81
N ALA A 241 1.39 21.56 1.09
CA ALA A 241 0.55 20.69 0.26
C ALA A 241 -0.52 19.93 1.08
N TRP A 242 -0.21 19.57 2.33
CA TRP A 242 -1.16 18.88 3.21
C TRP A 242 -2.39 19.73 3.53
N ASP A 243 -2.18 20.96 4.03
CA ASP A 243 -3.28 21.85 4.40
C ASP A 243 -4.08 22.29 3.17
N ALA A 244 -3.37 22.56 2.07
CA ALA A 244 -3.98 22.93 0.81
C ALA A 244 -4.87 21.80 0.26
N VAL A 245 -4.42 20.53 0.31
CA VAL A 245 -5.20 19.39 -0.18
C VAL A 245 -6.45 19.15 0.65
N LEU A 246 -6.37 19.24 1.98
CA LEU A 246 -7.54 19.09 2.84
C LEU A 246 -8.55 20.24 2.67
N SER A 247 -8.05 21.44 2.39
CA SER A 247 -8.90 22.61 2.09
C SER A 247 -9.55 22.53 0.71
N ALA A 248 -8.91 21.85 -0.23
CA ALA A 248 -9.41 21.67 -1.60
C ALA A 248 -10.35 20.46 -1.77
N GLU A 249 -10.67 19.71 -0.69
CA GLU A 249 -11.65 18.61 -0.78
C GLU A 249 -13.00 19.16 -1.26
N PRO A 250 -13.51 18.69 -2.43
CA PRO A 250 -14.74 19.22 -2.99
C PRO A 250 -15.97 18.75 -2.21
N GLY A 251 -16.94 19.65 -2.04
CA GLY A 251 -18.19 19.34 -1.36
C GLY A 251 -18.06 19.34 0.16
N SER A 252 -18.88 18.53 0.84
CA SER A 252 -18.86 18.41 2.30
C SER A 252 -17.85 17.34 2.74
N PRO A 253 -16.98 17.62 3.73
CA PRO A 253 -16.05 16.63 4.25
C PRO A 253 -16.74 15.35 4.72
N ARG A 254 -16.25 14.20 4.26
CA ARG A 254 -16.73 12.90 4.73
C ARG A 254 -15.99 12.51 6.01
N TRP A 255 -16.72 12.41 7.11
CA TRP A 255 -16.21 11.95 8.40
C TRP A 255 -16.52 10.46 8.58
N LEU A 256 -15.53 9.72 9.02
CA LEU A 256 -15.64 8.28 9.23
C LEU A 256 -16.32 7.98 10.58
N ALA A 257 -17.27 7.06 10.56
CA ALA A 257 -17.81 6.45 11.77
C ALA A 257 -16.80 5.44 12.36
N PRO A 258 -16.93 5.03 13.64
CA PRO A 258 -15.96 4.12 14.26
C PRO A 258 -15.78 2.78 13.55
N ASP A 259 -16.87 2.19 13.01
CA ASP A 259 -16.84 0.97 12.23
C ASP A 259 -16.21 1.17 10.84
N GLU A 260 -16.43 2.32 10.21
CA GLU A 260 -15.74 2.70 8.96
C GLU A 260 -14.23 2.91 9.22
N LEU A 261 -13.85 3.49 10.38
CA LEU A 261 -12.44 3.70 10.73
C LEU A 261 -11.68 2.37 10.85
N ASP A 262 -12.29 1.36 11.45
CA ASP A 262 -11.71 0.03 11.53
C ASP A 262 -11.58 -0.64 10.16
N ALA A 263 -12.60 -0.52 9.29
CA ALA A 263 -12.54 -1.00 7.91
C ALA A 263 -11.42 -0.32 7.11
N VAL A 264 -11.27 1.00 7.27
CA VAL A 264 -10.18 1.79 6.65
C VAL A 264 -8.81 1.40 7.21
N GLY A 265 -8.71 1.18 8.53
CA GLY A 265 -7.49 0.66 9.17
C GLY A 265 -7.07 -0.69 8.56
N ARG A 266 -8.02 -1.60 8.34
CA ARG A 266 -7.77 -2.87 7.63
C ARG A 266 -7.36 -2.66 6.17
N ALA A 267 -7.88 -1.65 5.49
CA ALA A 267 -7.45 -1.33 4.14
C ALA A 267 -5.97 -0.90 4.11
N ILE A 268 -5.54 -0.09 5.08
CA ILE A 268 -4.14 0.32 5.25
C ILE A 268 -3.26 -0.89 5.61
N ALA A 269 -3.70 -1.75 6.54
CA ALA A 269 -3.02 -2.99 6.89
C ALA A 269 -2.77 -3.86 5.65
N ASN A 270 -3.81 -4.10 4.87
CA ASN A 270 -3.71 -4.89 3.64
C ASN A 270 -2.78 -4.25 2.60
N PHE A 271 -2.81 -2.92 2.47
CA PHE A 271 -1.89 -2.19 1.59
C PHE A 271 -0.42 -2.37 2.01
N ALA A 272 -0.12 -2.34 3.31
CA ALA A 272 1.23 -2.58 3.82
C ALA A 272 1.66 -4.04 3.64
N ASP A 273 0.77 -4.98 3.99
CA ASP A 273 1.06 -6.41 4.05
C ASP A 273 1.23 -7.06 2.67
N ILE A 274 0.54 -6.56 1.63
CA ILE A 274 0.53 -7.17 0.29
C ILE A 274 1.89 -7.14 -0.42
N ARG A 275 2.80 -6.30 0.05
CA ARG A 275 4.15 -6.16 -0.53
C ARG A 275 5.02 -7.40 -0.34
N SER A 276 4.61 -8.34 0.52
CA SER A 276 5.30 -9.62 0.70
C SER A 276 4.29 -10.73 0.96
N PRO A 277 4.43 -11.90 0.33
CA PRO A 277 3.56 -13.05 0.61
C PRO A 277 3.72 -13.59 2.03
N TYR A 278 4.78 -13.18 2.73
CA TYR A 278 5.07 -13.58 4.10
C TYR A 278 4.41 -12.71 5.16
N THR A 279 3.80 -11.60 4.76
CA THR A 279 3.17 -10.63 5.68
C THR A 279 1.66 -10.49 5.46
N VAL A 280 1.09 -11.30 4.60
CA VAL A 280 -0.35 -11.27 4.32
C VAL A 280 -1.14 -11.57 5.60
N GLY A 281 -1.91 -10.56 6.09
CA GLY A 281 -2.71 -10.64 7.32
C GLY A 281 -1.94 -10.37 8.61
N HIS A 282 -0.64 -10.08 8.52
CA HIS A 282 0.23 -9.79 9.67
C HIS A 282 -0.32 -8.64 10.52
N SER A 283 -0.52 -7.48 9.93
CA SER A 283 -0.97 -6.29 10.67
C SER A 283 -2.31 -6.49 11.36
N SER A 284 -3.24 -7.19 10.71
CA SER A 284 -4.54 -7.54 11.31
C SER A 284 -4.40 -8.53 12.47
N GLY A 285 -3.51 -9.51 12.35
CA GLY A 285 -3.23 -10.47 13.41
C GLY A 285 -2.59 -9.80 14.64
N VAL A 286 -1.62 -8.92 14.41
CA VAL A 286 -0.99 -8.11 15.48
C VAL A 286 -2.04 -7.25 16.18
N ALA A 287 -2.91 -6.56 15.45
CA ALA A 287 -3.96 -5.70 16.00
C ALA A 287 -4.91 -6.47 16.94
N VAL A 288 -5.37 -7.65 16.53
CA VAL A 288 -6.27 -8.49 17.34
C VAL A 288 -5.59 -8.96 18.64
N VAL A 289 -4.36 -9.42 18.56
CA VAL A 289 -3.60 -9.88 19.73
C VAL A 289 -3.29 -8.73 20.69
N ALA A 290 -2.90 -7.59 20.15
CA ALA A 290 -2.58 -6.39 20.92
C ALA A 290 -3.80 -5.84 21.67
N GLU A 291 -4.97 -5.76 21.01
CA GLU A 291 -6.24 -5.35 21.63
C GLU A 291 -6.65 -6.29 22.78
N ALA A 292 -6.58 -7.61 22.53
CA ALA A 292 -6.90 -8.60 23.55
C ALA A 292 -5.98 -8.50 24.77
N ALA A 293 -4.69 -8.23 24.54
CA ALA A 293 -3.72 -8.00 25.60
C ALA A 293 -3.99 -6.70 26.38
N ALA A 294 -4.32 -5.61 25.69
CA ALA A 294 -4.66 -4.33 26.31
C ALA A 294 -5.86 -4.45 27.26
N ARG A 295 -6.94 -5.12 26.83
CA ARG A 295 -8.10 -5.40 27.70
C ARG A 295 -7.75 -6.26 28.90
N ARG A 296 -6.87 -7.28 28.75
CA ARG A 296 -6.42 -8.12 29.86
C ARG A 296 -5.61 -7.38 30.89
N LEU A 297 -4.84 -6.39 30.46
CA LEU A 297 -4.06 -5.50 31.34
C LEU A 297 -4.92 -4.40 31.98
N GLY A 298 -6.23 -4.37 31.70
CA GLY A 298 -7.16 -3.43 32.33
C GLY A 298 -7.11 -2.02 31.70
N LEU A 299 -6.60 -1.87 30.48
CA LEU A 299 -6.73 -0.62 29.75
C LEU A 299 -8.22 -0.35 29.43
N SER A 300 -8.57 0.93 29.27
CA SER A 300 -9.93 1.30 28.85
C SER A 300 -10.26 0.74 27.45
N ASP A 301 -11.55 0.65 27.13
CA ASP A 301 -11.98 0.22 25.77
C ASP A 301 -11.45 1.17 24.69
N ASP A 302 -11.36 2.47 24.97
CA ASP A 302 -10.80 3.47 24.04
C ASP A 302 -9.29 3.27 23.84
N ASP A 303 -8.53 2.98 24.92
CA ASP A 303 -7.10 2.68 24.81
C ASP A 303 -6.87 1.36 24.07
N ALA A 304 -7.69 0.33 24.34
CA ALA A 304 -7.61 -0.94 23.64
C ALA A 304 -7.92 -0.79 22.14
N ALA A 305 -8.92 0.02 21.77
CA ALA A 305 -9.23 0.37 20.39
C ALA A 305 -8.08 1.18 19.74
N THR A 306 -7.42 2.06 20.50
CA THR A 306 -6.24 2.80 20.04
C THR A 306 -5.09 1.86 19.73
N VAL A 307 -4.82 0.88 20.60
CA VAL A 307 -3.79 -0.14 20.38
C VAL A 307 -4.12 -1.01 19.16
N HIS A 308 -5.38 -1.39 19.00
CA HIS A 308 -5.86 -2.11 17.81
C HIS A 308 -5.59 -1.32 16.53
N SER A 309 -6.02 -0.07 16.50
CA SER A 309 -5.84 0.81 15.34
C SER A 309 -4.37 1.02 15.00
N ALA A 310 -3.52 1.21 16.03
CA ALA A 310 -2.07 1.29 15.85
C ALA A 310 -1.49 -0.01 15.29
N GLY A 311 -1.99 -1.17 15.75
CA GLY A 311 -1.62 -2.48 15.22
C GLY A 311 -1.97 -2.67 13.74
N LEU A 312 -3.11 -2.14 13.28
CA LEU A 312 -3.49 -2.19 11.87
C LEU A 312 -2.54 -1.40 10.96
N ILE A 313 -1.96 -0.31 11.45
CA ILE A 313 -1.19 0.63 10.62
C ILE A 313 0.32 0.63 10.90
N HIS A 314 0.81 -0.18 11.87
CA HIS A 314 2.18 -0.10 12.37
C HIS A 314 3.24 -0.29 11.27
N ASP A 315 2.95 -1.09 10.28
CA ASP A 315 3.87 -1.47 9.21
C ASP A 315 3.69 -0.66 7.91
N LEU A 316 2.88 0.43 7.93
CA LEU A 316 2.65 1.26 6.73
C LEU A 316 3.95 1.79 6.11
N GLY A 317 4.94 2.14 6.94
CA GLY A 317 6.26 2.61 6.51
C GLY A 317 7.14 1.58 5.81
N ARG A 318 6.79 0.29 5.87
CA ARG A 318 7.46 -0.75 5.06
C ARG A 318 7.39 -0.44 3.57
N SER A 319 6.44 0.39 3.16
CA SER A 319 6.32 0.89 1.80
C SER A 319 7.58 1.61 1.31
N GLY A 320 8.32 2.27 2.19
CA GLY A 320 9.56 2.98 1.87
C GLY A 320 10.83 2.12 1.89
N VAL A 321 10.70 0.80 2.15
CA VAL A 321 11.83 -0.14 2.11
C VAL A 321 11.65 -1.07 0.92
N PRO A 322 12.70 -1.34 0.12
CA PRO A 322 12.60 -2.18 -1.07
C PRO A 322 12.03 -3.56 -0.78
N ALA A 323 11.09 -4.03 -1.62
CA ALA A 323 10.51 -5.36 -1.53
C ALA A 323 11.57 -6.46 -1.71
N ALA A 324 12.63 -6.17 -2.47
CA ALA A 324 13.80 -7.05 -2.61
C ALA A 324 14.46 -7.34 -1.27
N VAL A 325 14.54 -6.35 -0.37
CA VAL A 325 15.09 -6.51 0.99
C VAL A 325 14.18 -7.40 1.84
N TRP A 326 12.86 -7.16 1.80
CA TRP A 326 11.89 -7.98 2.54
C TRP A 326 11.79 -9.44 2.07
N SER A 327 12.12 -9.70 0.81
CA SER A 327 12.03 -11.03 0.18
C SER A 327 13.35 -11.79 0.17
N LYS A 328 14.42 -11.21 0.73
CA LYS A 328 15.77 -11.78 0.70
C LYS A 328 15.86 -13.02 1.60
N THR A 329 16.43 -14.09 1.06
CA THR A 329 16.68 -15.36 1.78
C THR A 329 18.03 -15.37 2.48
N ASP A 330 19.01 -14.64 1.91
CA ASP A 330 20.35 -14.47 2.50
C ASP A 330 20.34 -13.40 3.60
N PRO A 331 21.33 -13.40 4.50
CA PRO A 331 21.46 -12.34 5.49
C PRO A 331 21.48 -10.95 4.88
N LEU A 332 20.80 -10.00 5.52
CA LEU A 332 20.82 -8.60 5.13
C LEU A 332 22.22 -8.00 5.32
N THR A 333 22.65 -7.19 4.37
CA THR A 333 23.83 -6.35 4.55
C THR A 333 23.58 -5.26 5.61
N PRO A 334 24.62 -4.65 6.21
CA PRO A 334 24.43 -3.56 7.16
C PRO A 334 23.57 -2.40 6.60
N SER A 335 23.74 -2.04 5.34
CA SER A 335 22.98 -0.99 4.70
C SER A 335 21.51 -1.36 4.48
N GLU A 336 21.22 -2.61 4.10
CA GLU A 336 19.84 -3.11 4.00
C GLU A 336 19.18 -3.15 5.38
N TRP A 337 19.92 -3.52 6.42
CA TRP A 337 19.41 -3.55 7.78
C TRP A 337 19.07 -2.14 8.30
N GLU A 338 19.92 -1.13 8.01
CA GLU A 338 19.59 0.26 8.35
C GLU A 338 18.30 0.71 7.66
N ARG A 339 18.09 0.38 6.38
CA ARG A 339 16.83 0.66 5.67
C ARG A 339 15.63 -0.02 6.32
N VAL A 340 15.78 -1.28 6.76
CA VAL A 340 14.71 -1.98 7.50
C VAL A 340 14.35 -1.23 8.77
N LYS A 341 15.33 -0.73 9.52
CA LYS A 341 15.09 0.03 10.77
C LYS A 341 14.37 1.37 10.56
N GLU A 342 14.31 1.88 9.36
CA GLU A 342 13.63 3.14 9.05
C GLU A 342 12.10 3.02 9.02
N HIS A 343 11.53 1.82 8.77
CA HIS A 343 10.09 1.70 8.51
C HIS A 343 9.18 2.18 9.66
N PRO A 344 9.52 2.05 10.97
CA PRO A 344 8.68 2.62 12.02
C PRO A 344 8.65 4.15 11.97
N SER A 345 9.80 4.76 11.66
CA SER A 345 9.89 6.22 11.49
C SER A 345 9.15 6.71 10.24
N LEU A 346 9.16 5.93 9.17
CA LEU A 346 8.38 6.21 7.96
C LEU A 346 6.88 6.08 8.21
N THR A 347 6.43 5.11 9.02
CA THR A 347 5.03 5.02 9.48
C THR A 347 4.61 6.30 10.22
N GLU A 348 5.41 6.72 11.20
CA GLU A 348 5.18 7.95 11.94
C GLU A 348 5.15 9.18 11.02
N LEU A 349 6.12 9.31 10.11
CA LEU A 349 6.22 10.41 9.14
C LEU A 349 4.97 10.57 8.27
N VAL A 350 4.45 9.46 7.75
CA VAL A 350 3.26 9.44 6.87
C VAL A 350 2.01 9.87 7.62
N LEU A 351 1.88 9.49 8.89
CA LEU A 351 0.68 9.72 9.69
C LEU A 351 0.73 11.03 10.50
N ALA A 352 1.92 11.58 10.74
CA ALA A 352 2.11 12.77 11.60
C ALA A 352 1.41 14.02 11.08
N ARG A 353 1.11 14.09 9.77
CA ARG A 353 0.42 15.25 9.17
C ARG A 353 -1.07 15.31 9.53
N SER A 354 -1.71 14.17 9.80
CA SER A 354 -3.10 14.12 10.23
C SER A 354 -3.21 14.38 11.73
N GLY A 355 -4.02 15.37 12.12
CA GLY A 355 -4.31 15.63 13.52
C GLY A 355 -4.99 14.44 14.22
N ALA A 356 -5.77 13.68 13.47
CA ALA A 356 -6.50 12.52 13.99
C ALA A 356 -5.64 11.23 14.02
N LEU A 357 -4.74 11.02 13.04
CA LEU A 357 -3.94 9.81 12.93
C LEU A 357 -2.53 9.94 13.54
N GLY A 358 -2.06 11.16 13.80
CA GLY A 358 -0.69 11.41 14.26
C GLY A 358 -0.35 10.68 15.56
N HIS A 359 -1.27 10.62 16.52
CA HIS A 359 -1.07 9.88 17.77
C HIS A 359 -0.95 8.36 17.56
N LEU A 360 -1.70 7.81 16.59
CA LEU A 360 -1.57 6.41 16.18
C LEU A 360 -0.22 6.16 15.50
N GLY A 361 0.24 7.10 14.67
CA GLY A 361 1.54 7.05 14.02
C GLY A 361 2.69 7.04 15.02
N THR A 362 2.61 7.88 16.05
CA THR A 362 3.62 7.91 17.14
C THR A 362 3.64 6.58 17.90
N LEU A 363 2.47 6.01 18.23
CA LEU A 363 2.38 4.71 18.90
C LEU A 363 2.91 3.59 17.99
N ALA A 364 2.48 3.56 16.74
CA ALA A 364 2.94 2.61 15.74
C ALA A 364 4.45 2.67 15.51
N GLY A 365 5.05 3.88 15.50
CA GLY A 365 6.50 4.08 15.37
C GLY A 365 7.36 3.47 16.47
N LEU A 366 6.75 2.97 17.56
CA LEU A 366 7.44 2.37 18.71
C LEU A 366 7.41 0.83 18.72
N HIS A 367 6.81 0.16 17.76
CA HIS A 367 6.58 -1.30 17.80
C HIS A 367 7.88 -2.14 17.80
N HIS A 368 9.00 -1.58 17.39
CA HIS A 368 10.31 -2.24 17.49
C HIS A 368 11.17 -1.74 18.66
N GLU A 369 10.61 -0.93 19.57
CA GLU A 369 11.34 -0.51 20.75
C GLU A 369 11.33 -1.61 21.82
N ARG A 370 12.32 -1.55 22.70
CA ARG A 370 12.54 -2.53 23.79
C ARG A 370 12.84 -1.79 25.09
N LEU A 371 12.44 -2.37 26.22
CA LEU A 371 12.63 -1.74 27.55
C LEU A 371 14.09 -1.46 27.88
N ASP A 372 15.01 -2.31 27.40
CA ASP A 372 16.46 -2.18 27.59
C ASP A 372 17.11 -1.18 26.62
N GLY A 373 16.34 -0.56 25.72
CA GLY A 373 16.86 0.36 24.71
C GLY A 373 17.51 -0.32 23.50
N SER A 374 17.41 -1.64 23.35
CA SER A 374 17.96 -2.38 22.22
C SER A 374 17.07 -2.30 20.95
N GLY A 375 16.00 -1.52 20.99
CA GLY A 375 15.12 -1.29 19.85
C GLY A 375 15.76 -0.47 18.72
N TYR A 376 15.01 -0.22 17.65
CA TYR A 376 15.55 0.42 16.46
C TYR A 376 15.92 1.89 16.65
N ARG A 377 15.19 2.60 17.52
CA ARG A 377 15.40 4.03 17.81
C ARG A 377 16.06 4.27 19.17
N GLY A 378 16.23 3.20 19.96
CA GLY A 378 16.87 3.27 21.27
C GLY A 378 16.00 3.90 22.37
N VAL A 379 14.68 3.96 22.18
CA VAL A 379 13.75 4.43 23.21
C VAL A 379 13.57 3.35 24.25
N SER A 380 13.93 3.68 25.51
CA SER A 380 13.92 2.73 26.63
C SER A 380 12.89 3.11 27.71
N SER A 381 12.62 2.18 28.63
CA SER A 381 11.91 2.49 29.88
C SER A 381 12.64 3.62 30.65
N PRO A 382 11.94 4.61 31.27
CA PRO A 382 10.47 4.67 31.49
C PRO A 382 9.69 5.41 30.39
N PHE A 383 10.31 5.72 29.25
CA PHE A 383 9.70 6.53 28.20
C PHE A 383 8.81 5.72 27.23
N LEU A 384 8.77 4.39 27.38
CA LEU A 384 7.98 3.52 26.53
C LEU A 384 6.58 3.27 27.14
N PRO A 385 5.49 3.88 26.58
CA PRO A 385 4.15 3.68 27.09
C PRO A 385 3.73 2.20 27.08
N VAL A 386 2.85 1.79 27.99
CA VAL A 386 2.36 0.40 28.05
C VAL A 386 1.70 -0.04 26.74
N ALA A 387 0.98 0.86 26.06
CA ALA A 387 0.39 0.59 24.75
C ALA A 387 1.45 0.22 23.69
N ALA A 388 2.60 0.93 23.69
CA ALA A 388 3.72 0.61 22.79
C ALA A 388 4.39 -0.73 23.16
N GLN A 389 4.51 -1.04 24.45
CA GLN A 389 5.05 -2.34 24.91
C GLN A 389 4.14 -3.49 24.47
N ILE A 390 2.81 -3.32 24.56
CA ILE A 390 1.82 -4.29 24.10
C ILE A 390 1.97 -4.52 22.58
N LEU A 391 2.00 -3.43 21.81
CA LEU A 391 2.15 -3.51 20.36
C LEU A 391 3.46 -4.20 19.96
N ALA A 392 4.57 -3.84 20.60
CA ALA A 392 5.89 -4.41 20.35
C ALA A 392 5.97 -5.90 20.70
N ALA A 393 5.33 -6.33 21.78
CA ALA A 393 5.28 -7.73 22.17
C ALA A 393 4.35 -8.54 21.26
N ALA A 394 3.20 -7.97 20.84
CA ALA A 394 2.26 -8.61 19.93
C ALA A 394 2.87 -8.79 18.53
N ASP A 395 3.55 -7.78 17.99
CA ASP A 395 4.30 -7.89 16.73
C ASP A 395 5.41 -8.95 16.83
N ALA A 396 6.22 -8.91 17.90
CA ALA A 396 7.29 -9.88 18.09
C ALA A 396 6.76 -11.32 18.16
N TYR A 397 5.65 -11.56 18.85
CA TYR A 397 5.01 -12.88 18.90
C TYR A 397 4.47 -13.30 17.52
N HIS A 398 3.67 -12.44 16.90
CA HIS A 398 3.03 -12.73 15.62
C HIS A 398 4.06 -13.00 14.52
N THR A 399 5.09 -12.16 14.44
CA THR A 399 6.23 -12.36 13.52
C THR A 399 6.90 -13.73 13.71
N LYS A 400 7.04 -14.25 14.94
CA LYS A 400 7.66 -15.56 15.18
C LYS A 400 6.79 -16.73 14.69
N THR A 401 5.47 -16.61 14.75
CA THR A 401 4.51 -17.62 14.29
C THR A 401 4.30 -17.64 12.78
N GLU A 402 4.87 -16.70 12.05
CA GLU A 402 4.79 -16.61 10.61
C GLU A 402 6.09 -17.06 9.91
N PRO A 403 6.00 -17.68 8.71
CA PRO A 403 7.18 -17.93 7.91
C PRO A 403 7.80 -16.61 7.43
N ARG A 404 9.12 -16.61 7.27
CA ARG A 404 9.86 -15.51 6.62
C ARG A 404 10.75 -16.08 5.52
N PRO A 405 11.25 -15.29 4.57
CA PRO A 405 12.09 -15.81 3.49
C PRO A 405 13.26 -16.67 3.95
N HIS A 406 13.84 -16.32 5.10
CA HIS A 406 15.06 -16.91 5.68
C HIS A 406 14.77 -17.92 6.80
N ARG A 407 13.51 -18.14 7.21
CA ARG A 407 13.15 -19.08 8.29
C ARG A 407 11.71 -19.59 8.18
N ALA A 408 11.47 -20.79 8.67
CA ALA A 408 10.12 -21.30 8.88
C ALA A 408 9.43 -20.61 10.08
N ALA A 409 8.10 -20.72 10.14
CA ALA A 409 7.32 -20.34 11.29
C ALA A 409 7.71 -21.21 12.52
N LEU A 410 7.75 -20.62 13.70
CA LEU A 410 7.79 -21.37 14.94
C LEU A 410 6.39 -21.89 15.29
N THR A 411 6.32 -22.96 16.05
CA THR A 411 5.08 -23.35 16.73
C THR A 411 4.68 -22.27 17.73
N THR A 412 3.39 -22.19 18.05
CA THR A 412 2.89 -21.22 19.04
C THR A 412 3.59 -21.36 20.38
N ASP A 413 3.88 -22.60 20.82
CA ASP A 413 4.60 -22.86 22.08
C ASP A 413 6.05 -22.39 22.01
N ALA A 414 6.77 -22.69 20.92
CA ALA A 414 8.15 -22.24 20.74
C ALA A 414 8.25 -20.71 20.65
N ALA A 415 7.29 -20.05 19.96
CA ALA A 415 7.22 -18.60 19.91
C ALA A 415 6.95 -17.97 21.29
N ALA A 416 6.07 -18.59 22.09
CA ALA A 416 5.78 -18.16 23.45
C ALA A 416 7.00 -18.30 24.37
N ASP A 417 7.70 -19.43 24.31
CA ASP A 417 8.89 -19.67 25.11
C ASP A 417 10.04 -18.71 24.77
N ASP A 418 10.19 -18.40 23.48
CA ASP A 418 11.18 -17.43 22.99
C ASP A 418 10.84 -16.01 23.47
N LEU A 419 9.58 -15.57 23.34
CA LEU A 419 9.15 -14.26 23.83
C LEU A 419 9.31 -14.12 25.35
N ARG A 420 8.99 -15.17 26.13
CA ARG A 420 9.28 -15.22 27.58
C ARG A 420 10.79 -15.15 27.88
N GLY A 421 11.61 -15.76 27.00
CA GLY A 421 13.07 -15.65 27.05
C GLY A 421 13.53 -14.21 26.92
N GLU A 422 13.00 -13.48 25.93
CA GLU A 422 13.31 -12.05 25.72
C GLU A 422 12.85 -11.17 26.90
N ALA A 423 11.70 -11.48 27.52
CA ALA A 423 11.26 -10.80 28.75
C ALA A 423 12.22 -11.02 29.92
N ARG A 424 12.72 -12.26 30.11
CA ARG A 424 13.74 -12.56 31.15
C ARG A 424 15.07 -11.82 30.93
N LEU A 425 15.37 -11.46 29.68
CA LEU A 425 16.53 -10.63 29.31
C LEU A 425 16.28 -9.12 29.46
N GLY A 426 15.08 -8.72 29.92
CA GLY A 426 14.73 -7.31 30.14
C GLY A 426 14.27 -6.54 28.88
N LYS A 427 14.04 -7.21 27.76
CA LYS A 427 13.58 -6.56 26.53
C LYS A 427 12.09 -6.22 26.57
N PHE A 428 11.26 -7.01 27.23
CA PHE A 428 9.83 -6.83 27.37
C PHE A 428 9.41 -6.94 28.84
N ASP A 429 8.31 -6.31 29.20
CA ASP A 429 7.65 -6.51 30.47
C ASP A 429 7.01 -7.90 30.52
N SER A 430 7.21 -8.64 31.64
CA SER A 430 6.70 -9.99 31.75
C SER A 430 5.17 -10.06 31.86
N GLU A 431 4.51 -9.07 32.46
CA GLU A 431 3.05 -9.01 32.56
C GLU A 431 2.44 -8.73 31.19
N VAL A 432 3.05 -7.82 30.41
CA VAL A 432 2.67 -7.53 29.03
C VAL A 432 2.81 -8.77 28.16
N VAL A 433 3.93 -9.50 28.27
CA VAL A 433 4.14 -10.74 27.50
C VAL A 433 3.08 -11.79 27.83
N GLU A 434 2.78 -12.04 29.10
CA GLU A 434 1.74 -13.02 29.46
C GLU A 434 0.34 -12.58 28.99
N ALA A 435 0.04 -11.27 29.01
CA ALA A 435 -1.22 -10.76 28.45
C ALA A 435 -1.32 -10.97 26.94
N VAL A 436 -0.23 -10.75 26.19
CA VAL A 436 -0.14 -10.99 24.74
C VAL A 436 -0.33 -12.46 24.41
N LEU A 437 0.40 -13.34 25.10
CA LEU A 437 0.30 -14.79 24.91
C LEU A 437 -1.09 -15.32 25.22
N ALA A 438 -1.71 -14.82 26.27
CA ALA A 438 -3.09 -15.16 26.61
C ALA A 438 -4.11 -14.59 25.58
N GLY A 439 -3.84 -13.41 25.03
CA GLY A 439 -4.62 -12.83 23.92
C GLY A 439 -4.54 -13.68 22.66
N ALA A 440 -3.36 -14.15 22.32
CA ALA A 440 -3.13 -15.01 21.16
C ALA A 440 -3.74 -16.42 21.30
N GLY A 441 -3.97 -16.90 22.53
CA GLY A 441 -4.61 -18.20 22.80
C GLY A 441 -6.13 -18.19 22.83
N GLN A 442 -6.80 -17.04 22.61
CA GLN A 442 -8.27 -17.01 22.50
C GLN A 442 -8.71 -17.63 21.17
N PRO A 443 -9.76 -18.49 21.18
CA PRO A 443 -10.36 -18.98 19.95
C PRO A 443 -10.83 -17.76 19.15
N GLY A 444 -10.36 -17.66 17.91
CA GLY A 444 -10.80 -16.61 17.00
C GLY A 444 -12.33 -16.53 16.96
N LEU A 445 -12.86 -15.32 16.79
CA LEU A 445 -14.30 -15.07 16.64
C LEU A 445 -14.94 -16.14 15.74
N PRO A 446 -16.12 -16.69 16.11
CA PRO A 446 -16.75 -17.77 15.34
C PRO A 446 -16.94 -17.32 13.90
N ARG A 447 -16.16 -17.88 13.00
CA ARG A 447 -16.21 -17.61 11.56
C ARG A 447 -17.58 -18.08 11.06
N ARG A 448 -18.45 -17.13 10.76
CA ARG A 448 -19.64 -17.42 10.00
C ARG A 448 -19.20 -17.91 8.62
N LYS A 449 -19.39 -19.21 8.33
CA LYS A 449 -19.03 -19.87 7.05
C LYS A 449 -19.91 -19.37 5.89
N VAL A 450 -19.92 -18.09 5.61
CA VAL A 450 -20.41 -17.58 4.34
C VAL A 450 -19.20 -17.47 3.43
N ARG A 451 -19.07 -18.44 2.52
CA ARG A 451 -17.98 -18.43 1.55
C ARG A 451 -18.21 -17.29 0.55
N PRO A 452 -17.37 -16.23 0.52
CA PRO A 452 -17.58 -15.07 -0.34
C PRO A 452 -17.49 -15.48 -1.82
N ALA A 453 -18.21 -14.77 -2.68
CA ALA A 453 -18.26 -14.97 -4.13
C ALA A 453 -18.60 -16.41 -4.58
N GLY A 454 -19.23 -17.23 -3.72
CA GLY A 454 -19.59 -18.61 -4.06
C GLY A 454 -18.39 -19.54 -4.27
N LEU A 455 -17.24 -19.24 -3.65
CA LEU A 455 -16.07 -20.12 -3.69
C LEU A 455 -16.36 -21.47 -3.04
N SER A 456 -15.93 -22.56 -3.68
CA SER A 456 -15.95 -23.90 -3.10
C SER A 456 -14.84 -24.08 -2.06
N GLU A 457 -14.92 -25.16 -1.25
CA GLU A 457 -13.87 -25.48 -0.28
C GLU A 457 -12.50 -25.68 -0.92
N ARG A 458 -12.49 -26.36 -2.06
CA ARG A 458 -11.28 -26.61 -2.84
C ARG A 458 -10.70 -25.33 -3.44
N GLU A 459 -11.55 -24.42 -3.91
CA GLU A 459 -11.11 -23.11 -4.41
C GLU A 459 -10.53 -22.23 -3.29
N VAL A 460 -11.10 -22.27 -2.09
CA VAL A 460 -10.53 -21.58 -0.91
C VAL A 460 -9.17 -22.18 -0.53
N GLU A 461 -9.02 -23.50 -0.59
CA GLU A 461 -7.76 -24.17 -0.31
C GLU A 461 -6.67 -23.80 -1.33
N VAL A 462 -7.00 -23.82 -2.62
CA VAL A 462 -6.10 -23.39 -3.71
C VAL A 462 -5.73 -21.91 -3.55
N LEU A 463 -6.70 -21.05 -3.27
CA LEU A 463 -6.48 -19.63 -3.02
C LEU A 463 -5.52 -19.41 -1.85
N GLY A 464 -5.71 -20.13 -0.74
CA GLY A 464 -4.83 -20.06 0.42
C GLY A 464 -3.38 -20.46 0.13
N LEU A 465 -3.15 -21.44 -0.75
CA LEU A 465 -1.79 -21.82 -1.19
C LEU A 465 -1.20 -20.78 -2.16
N ALA A 466 -2.04 -20.22 -3.05
CA ALA A 466 -1.63 -19.18 -3.98
C ALA A 466 -1.17 -17.91 -3.23
N ILE A 467 -1.89 -17.48 -2.20
CA ILE A 467 -1.55 -16.32 -1.37
C ILE A 467 -0.19 -16.49 -0.69
N ARG A 468 0.15 -17.71 -0.25
CA ARG A 468 1.46 -18.06 0.34
C ARG A 468 2.61 -18.08 -0.67
N GLY A 469 2.37 -17.69 -1.92
CA GLY A 469 3.42 -17.58 -2.93
C GLY A 469 3.77 -18.88 -3.66
N LEU A 470 3.06 -20.00 -3.41
CA LEU A 470 3.34 -21.27 -4.07
C LEU A 470 3.06 -21.18 -5.58
N SER A 471 3.94 -21.73 -6.38
CA SER A 471 3.72 -21.92 -7.82
C SER A 471 2.64 -23.00 -8.08
N ASN A 472 2.03 -22.99 -9.27
CA ASN A 472 1.03 -24.00 -9.65
C ASN A 472 1.57 -25.43 -9.49
N ARG A 473 2.86 -25.65 -9.73
CA ARG A 473 3.52 -26.94 -9.54
C ARG A 473 3.60 -27.33 -8.06
N GLN A 474 4.01 -26.42 -7.19
CA GLN A 474 4.08 -26.65 -5.74
C GLN A 474 2.69 -26.87 -5.14
N MET A 475 1.69 -26.10 -5.58
CA MET A 475 0.29 -26.30 -5.17
C MET A 475 -0.22 -27.67 -5.61
N ALA A 476 0.10 -28.10 -6.83
CA ALA A 476 -0.28 -29.41 -7.35
C ALA A 476 0.32 -30.55 -6.52
N GLU A 477 1.56 -30.43 -6.09
CA GLU A 477 2.24 -31.39 -5.21
C GLU A 477 1.55 -31.45 -3.84
N VAL A 478 1.25 -30.30 -3.22
CA VAL A 478 0.56 -30.22 -1.91
C VAL A 478 -0.86 -30.78 -1.98
N LEU A 479 -1.56 -30.54 -3.08
CA LEU A 479 -2.97 -30.89 -3.26
C LEU A 479 -3.19 -32.27 -3.91
N PHE A 480 -2.11 -32.97 -4.28
CA PHE A 480 -2.12 -34.26 -4.96
C PHE A 480 -2.94 -34.24 -6.26
N VAL A 481 -2.78 -33.19 -7.08
CA VAL A 481 -3.45 -33.01 -8.37
C VAL A 481 -2.46 -32.62 -9.46
N SER A 482 -2.91 -32.50 -10.72
CA SER A 482 -2.05 -32.02 -11.79
C SER A 482 -1.87 -30.49 -11.74
N PRO A 483 -0.72 -29.94 -12.22
CA PRO A 483 -0.56 -28.49 -12.33
C PRO A 483 -1.63 -27.82 -13.20
N LYS A 484 -2.15 -28.52 -14.21
CA LYS A 484 -3.25 -28.08 -15.07
C LYS A 484 -4.57 -27.95 -14.29
N THR A 485 -4.81 -28.86 -13.34
CA THR A 485 -5.98 -28.80 -12.46
C THR A 485 -5.92 -27.57 -11.55
N VAL A 486 -4.72 -27.27 -11.01
CA VAL A 486 -4.50 -26.06 -10.20
C VAL A 486 -4.73 -24.80 -11.04
N ASP A 487 -4.21 -24.76 -12.25
CA ASP A 487 -4.40 -23.64 -13.18
C ASP A 487 -5.88 -23.38 -13.45
N HIS A 488 -6.66 -24.44 -13.68
CA HIS A 488 -8.10 -24.36 -13.87
C HIS A 488 -8.83 -23.82 -12.61
N HIS A 489 -8.43 -24.27 -11.42
CA HIS A 489 -8.97 -23.71 -10.18
C HIS A 489 -8.64 -22.22 -10.02
N ILE A 490 -7.41 -21.82 -10.29
CA ILE A 490 -6.98 -20.41 -10.23
C ILE A 490 -7.80 -19.55 -11.19
N GLN A 491 -8.02 -20.01 -12.42
CA GLN A 491 -8.85 -19.27 -13.38
C GLN A 491 -10.30 -19.13 -12.88
N HIS A 492 -10.92 -20.21 -12.41
CA HIS A 492 -12.27 -20.16 -11.85
C HIS A 492 -12.38 -19.26 -10.61
N ILE A 493 -11.35 -19.26 -9.74
CA ILE A 493 -11.29 -18.35 -8.60
C ILE A 493 -11.29 -16.93 -9.11
N TYR A 494 -10.40 -16.59 -10.05
CA TYR A 494 -10.27 -15.23 -10.59
C TYR A 494 -11.57 -14.75 -11.23
N ASP A 495 -12.23 -15.61 -12.00
CA ASP A 495 -13.54 -15.32 -12.62
C ASP A 495 -14.63 -15.04 -11.56
N LYS A 496 -14.69 -15.85 -10.48
CA LYS A 496 -15.68 -15.70 -9.41
C LYS A 496 -15.47 -14.45 -8.57
N ILE A 497 -14.22 -14.07 -8.30
CA ILE A 497 -13.88 -12.92 -7.44
C ILE A 497 -13.61 -11.63 -8.24
N GLY A 498 -13.69 -11.71 -9.59
CA GLY A 498 -13.59 -10.54 -10.45
C GLY A 498 -12.18 -9.94 -10.57
N VAL A 499 -11.14 -10.74 -10.39
CA VAL A 499 -9.73 -10.30 -10.52
C VAL A 499 -9.02 -11.07 -11.63
N SER A 500 -7.85 -10.58 -12.05
CA SER A 500 -7.03 -11.22 -13.09
C SER A 500 -5.60 -11.49 -12.65
N THR A 501 -5.27 -11.22 -11.39
CA THR A 501 -3.91 -11.39 -10.87
C THR A 501 -3.91 -12.04 -9.49
N ARG A 502 -2.78 -12.69 -9.15
CA ARG A 502 -2.56 -13.26 -7.81
C ARG A 502 -2.63 -12.19 -6.72
N VAL A 503 -2.17 -10.98 -7.01
CA VAL A 503 -2.21 -9.86 -6.07
C VAL A 503 -3.66 -9.45 -5.80
N GLY A 504 -4.50 -9.29 -6.82
CA GLY A 504 -5.93 -9.04 -6.67
C GLY A 504 -6.62 -10.15 -5.86
N ALA A 505 -6.27 -11.42 -6.13
CA ALA A 505 -6.80 -12.56 -5.38
C ALA A 505 -6.34 -12.56 -3.91
N THR A 506 -5.12 -12.11 -3.63
CA THR A 506 -4.61 -11.96 -2.27
C THR A 506 -5.40 -10.89 -1.50
N LEU A 507 -5.64 -9.73 -2.11
CA LEU A 507 -6.44 -8.66 -1.51
C LEU A 507 -7.88 -9.11 -1.22
N PHE A 508 -8.51 -9.78 -2.20
CA PHE A 508 -9.85 -10.34 -2.01
C PHE A 508 -9.89 -11.31 -0.81
N ALA A 509 -8.91 -12.19 -0.69
CA ALA A 509 -8.86 -13.17 0.38
C ALA A 509 -8.62 -12.53 1.75
N LEU A 510 -7.81 -11.46 1.83
CA LEU A 510 -7.63 -10.64 3.03
C LEU A 510 -8.94 -9.96 3.44
N GLN A 511 -9.59 -9.28 2.49
CA GLN A 511 -10.85 -8.58 2.70
C GLN A 511 -11.96 -9.49 3.25
N HIS A 512 -11.98 -10.75 2.79
CA HIS A 512 -13.01 -11.72 3.17
C HIS A 512 -12.57 -12.72 4.25
N GLY A 513 -11.41 -12.50 4.90
CA GLY A 513 -10.92 -13.36 5.98
C GLY A 513 -10.65 -14.81 5.55
N LEU A 514 -10.30 -15.03 4.27
CA LEU A 514 -10.00 -16.36 3.73
C LEU A 514 -8.54 -16.78 3.96
N VAL A 515 -7.73 -15.92 4.51
CA VAL A 515 -6.36 -16.24 4.96
C VAL A 515 -6.50 -17.02 6.25
N GLN A 516 -6.31 -18.34 6.17
CA GLN A 516 -6.29 -19.16 7.39
C GLN A 516 -4.93 -19.00 8.08
N ASP A 517 -4.94 -18.50 9.33
CA ASP A 517 -3.95 -18.89 10.31
C ASP A 517 -4.07 -20.40 10.48
N ARG A 518 -3.12 -21.15 9.97
CA ARG A 518 -2.91 -22.52 10.43
C ARG A 518 -1.59 -22.58 11.16
N PRO A 519 -1.61 -23.30 12.30
CA PRO A 519 -0.44 -23.49 13.14
C PRO A 519 0.76 -24.08 12.39
#